data_f6bab0f22cc216538a68e044b32c7835
#
_entry.id   f6bab0f22cc216538a68e044b32c7835
#
_cell.length_a   1.000
_cell.length_b   1.000
_cell.length_c   1.000
_cell.angle_alpha   90.00
_cell.angle_beta   90.00
_cell.angle_gamma   90.00
#
_symmetry.space_group_name_H-M   'P 1'
#
loop_
_entity.id
_entity.type
_entity.pdbx_description
1 polymer ?
#
loop_
_entity_poly.entity_id
_entity_poly.type
_entity_poly.pdbx_seq_one_letter_code
_entity_poly.pdbx_strand_id
1 'polypeptide(L)'
;MAFIGAVLGMAAVVRSGEPSVWQPLAEEIVLFIDEAETRYRVGDARAAQRAVVEAYFGVFEDRKMEAAMRTTIGAKHTYLVEKQFGSMRKAIKSRENPDVVHEIAEGIRQAVRRDAEVLDRASVPAEVFKVNQ
;
A
#
# COMPACT_ATOMS: atom_id res chain seq x y z
N MET A 1 6.52 23.62 43.03
CA MET A 1 6.49 23.25 42.72
C MET A 1 6.51 22.58 41.77
N ALA A 2 6.58 22.15 41.09
CA ALA A 2 6.70 21.61 40.25
C ALA A 2 6.73 20.95 39.44
N PHE A 3 6.76 20.57 38.75
CA PHE A 3 6.84 19.88 37.99
C PHE A 3 6.87 19.28 37.09
N ILE A 4 7.01 18.82 36.51
CA ILE A 4 7.14 18.32 35.77
C ILE A 4 7.15 17.61 35.01
N GLY A 5 7.08 17.22 34.49
CA GLY A 5 7.17 16.60 33.65
C GLY A 5 7.43 15.96 32.84
N ALA A 6 7.50 15.61 32.39
CA ALA A 6 7.77 14.98 31.64
C ALA A 6 7.78 14.39 30.73
N VAL A 7 7.82 14.14 30.15
CA VAL A 7 7.91 13.61 29.35
C VAL A 7 8.16 12.94 28.55
N LEU A 8 8.26 12.65 28.15
CA LEU A 8 8.56 12.06 27.46
C LEU A 8 8.52 11.35 26.58
N GLY A 9 8.39 11.07 26.32
CA GLY A 9 8.33 10.44 25.50
C GLY A 9 8.79 10.04 24.63
N MET A 10 9.09 10.07 24.11
CA MET A 10 9.51 9.78 23.30
C MET A 10 9.95 9.07 22.69
N ALA A 11 10.12 8.97 22.69
CA ALA A 11 10.67 8.53 22.27
C ALA A 11 10.87 7.89 21.41
N ALA A 12 10.90 7.68 21.08
CA ALA A 12 11.04 7.09 20.34
C ALA A 12 11.48 7.04 19.38
N VAL A 13 11.58 7.12 19.09
CA VAL A 13 11.88 7.13 18.23
C VAL A 13 12.69 6.79 17.63
N VAL A 14 13.08 6.70 17.53
CA VAL A 14 13.79 6.51 17.04
C VAL A 14 14.43 5.76 16.37
N ARG A 15 14.46 5.35 15.62
CA ARG A 15 15.00 4.67 14.87
C ARG A 15 15.64 5.36 14.06
N SER A 16 15.96 6.01 14.35
CA SER A 16 16.64 6.77 13.81
C SER A 16 17.50 6.46 12.83
N GLY A 17 17.88 6.97 12.03
CA GLY A 17 18.83 6.69 11.04
C GLY A 17 18.30 5.83 9.91
N GLU A 18 17.27 5.11 10.16
CA GLU A 18 16.68 4.22 9.15
C GLU A 18 15.58 4.95 8.43
N PRO A 19 15.82 5.40 7.19
CA PRO A 19 14.74 6.05 6.45
C PRO A 19 13.65 5.06 6.14
N SER A 20 12.42 5.55 6.19
CA SER A 20 11.29 4.73 5.78
C SER A 20 11.36 4.52 4.28
N VAL A 21 11.34 3.28 3.86
CA VAL A 21 11.41 2.91 2.44
C VAL A 21 10.03 2.53 1.92
N TRP A 22 9.31 1.77 2.70
CA TRP A 22 8.08 1.16 2.23
C TRP A 22 6.86 2.04 2.41
N GLN A 23 6.84 2.88 3.43
CA GLN A 23 5.69 3.77 3.63
C GLN A 23 5.50 4.77 2.50
N PRO A 24 6.57 5.44 2.01
CA PRO A 24 6.38 6.30 0.83
C PRO A 24 5.89 5.53 -0.38
N LEU A 25 6.33 4.28 -0.52
CA LEU A 25 5.89 3.45 -1.62
C LEU A 25 4.41 3.11 -1.51
N ALA A 26 3.97 2.80 -0.29
CA ALA A 26 2.55 2.55 -0.06
C ALA A 26 1.72 3.78 -0.42
N GLU A 27 2.23 4.98 -0.13
CA GLU A 27 1.50 6.19 -0.48
C GLU A 27 1.43 6.41 -1.98
N GLU A 28 2.44 5.98 -2.74
CA GLU A 28 2.35 6.00 -4.20
C GLU A 28 1.23 5.09 -4.68
N ILE A 29 1.13 3.90 -4.10
CA ILE A 29 0.05 2.98 -4.43
C ILE A 29 -1.29 3.62 -4.14
N VAL A 30 -1.41 4.23 -2.95
CA VAL A 30 -2.66 4.87 -2.54
C VAL A 30 -3.06 5.98 -3.50
N LEU A 31 -2.10 6.76 -4.01
CA LEU A 31 -2.41 7.81 -4.97
C LEU A 31 -3.07 7.25 -6.23
N PHE A 32 -2.59 6.11 -6.73
CA PHE A 32 -3.21 5.49 -7.90
C PHE A 32 -4.58 4.90 -7.57
N ILE A 33 -4.75 4.38 -6.36
CA ILE A 33 -6.06 3.88 -5.94
C ILE A 33 -7.05 5.04 -5.81
N ASP A 34 -6.59 6.18 -5.28
CA ASP A 34 -7.42 7.37 -5.19
C ASP A 34 -7.83 7.86 -6.58
N GLU A 35 -6.88 7.85 -7.51
CA GLU A 35 -7.19 8.24 -8.88
C GLU A 35 -8.22 7.29 -9.49
N ALA A 36 -8.07 5.99 -9.25
CA ALA A 36 -9.00 5.01 -9.77
C ALA A 36 -10.41 5.31 -9.28
N GLU A 37 -10.57 5.61 -7.98
CA GLU A 37 -11.88 5.94 -7.46
C GLU A 37 -12.44 7.22 -8.07
N THR A 38 -11.60 8.25 -8.18
CA THR A 38 -12.03 9.52 -8.77
C THR A 38 -12.51 9.32 -10.20
N ARG A 39 -11.74 8.57 -10.99
CA ARG A 39 -12.12 8.31 -12.39
C ARG A 39 -13.41 7.50 -12.47
N TYR A 40 -13.56 6.55 -11.57
CA TYR A 40 -14.77 5.73 -11.57
C TYR A 40 -16.00 6.56 -11.24
N ARG A 41 -15.87 7.46 -10.28
CA ARG A 41 -17.01 8.30 -9.86
C ARG A 41 -17.47 9.24 -10.97
N VAL A 42 -16.58 9.65 -11.85
CA VAL A 42 -16.96 10.52 -12.96
C VAL A 42 -17.32 9.71 -14.22
N GLY A 43 -17.42 8.39 -14.09
CA GLY A 43 -17.90 7.57 -15.19
C GLY A 43 -16.84 7.06 -16.14
N ASP A 44 -15.56 7.27 -15.84
CA ASP A 44 -14.47 6.80 -16.71
C ASP A 44 -13.90 5.49 -16.18
N ALA A 45 -14.63 4.41 -16.42
CA ALA A 45 -14.22 3.09 -15.92
C ALA A 45 -12.91 2.62 -16.55
N ARG A 46 -12.65 3.01 -17.80
CA ARG A 46 -11.42 2.58 -18.46
C ARG A 46 -10.19 3.21 -17.80
N ALA A 47 -10.26 4.52 -17.54
CA ALA A 47 -9.17 5.19 -16.84
C ALA A 47 -9.02 4.67 -15.42
N ALA A 48 -10.15 4.36 -14.76
CA ALA A 48 -10.11 3.79 -13.42
C ALA A 48 -9.37 2.47 -13.40
N GLN A 49 -9.67 1.59 -14.38
CA GLN A 49 -8.97 0.31 -14.46
C GLN A 49 -7.48 0.48 -14.70
N ARG A 50 -7.09 1.44 -15.57
CA ARG A 50 -5.68 1.69 -15.81
C ARG A 50 -4.96 2.12 -14.54
N ALA A 51 -5.62 2.94 -13.72
CA ALA A 51 -5.02 3.40 -12.46
C ALA A 51 -4.79 2.23 -11.50
N VAL A 52 -5.74 1.29 -11.42
CA VAL A 52 -5.54 0.11 -10.57
C VAL A 52 -4.38 -0.73 -11.08
N VAL A 53 -4.28 -0.87 -12.41
CA VAL A 53 -3.17 -1.62 -13.02
C VAL A 53 -1.83 -0.97 -12.67
N GLU A 54 -1.76 0.37 -12.71
CA GLU A 54 -0.55 1.07 -12.34
C GLU A 54 -0.22 0.88 -10.86
N ALA A 55 -1.24 0.91 -10.01
CA ALA A 55 -1.01 0.67 -8.58
C ALA A 55 -0.39 -0.71 -8.36
N TYR A 56 -0.92 -1.71 -9.05
CA TYR A 56 -0.47 -3.08 -8.85
C TYR A 56 0.84 -3.39 -9.57
N PHE A 57 0.85 -3.29 -10.89
CA PHE A 57 2.03 -3.65 -11.66
C PHE A 57 3.12 -2.59 -11.62
N GLY A 58 2.73 -1.32 -11.67
CA GLY A 58 3.70 -0.23 -11.76
C GLY A 58 4.38 0.07 -10.44
N VAL A 59 3.71 -0.19 -9.31
CA VAL A 59 4.30 0.13 -8.01
C VAL A 59 4.43 -1.10 -7.13
N PHE A 60 3.31 -1.74 -6.79
CA PHE A 60 3.31 -2.84 -5.83
C PHE A 60 4.25 -3.97 -6.26
N GLU A 61 4.18 -4.37 -7.50
CA GLU A 61 5.00 -5.45 -8.01
C GLU A 61 6.36 -4.97 -8.50
N ASP A 62 6.37 -3.94 -9.33
CA ASP A 62 7.61 -3.46 -9.95
C ASP A 62 8.61 -2.94 -8.93
N ARG A 63 8.12 -2.26 -7.89
CA ARG A 63 8.98 -1.71 -6.85
C ARG A 63 9.23 -2.73 -5.74
N LYS A 64 8.84 -3.98 -5.96
CA LYS A 64 9.20 -5.14 -5.13
C LYS A 64 8.55 -5.19 -3.76
N MET A 65 7.47 -4.45 -3.54
CA MET A 65 6.77 -4.55 -2.27
C MET A 65 6.16 -5.94 -2.11
N GLU A 66 5.61 -6.48 -3.19
CA GLU A 66 5.06 -7.82 -3.18
C GLU A 66 6.11 -8.85 -2.75
N ALA A 67 7.31 -8.77 -3.34
CA ALA A 67 8.37 -9.70 -3.03
C ALA A 67 8.81 -9.58 -1.57
N ALA A 68 8.92 -8.33 -1.09
CA ALA A 68 9.30 -8.09 0.30
C ALA A 68 8.26 -8.62 1.27
N MET A 69 6.99 -8.42 0.96
CA MET A 69 5.89 -8.93 1.79
C MET A 69 5.89 -10.46 1.81
N ARG A 70 6.09 -11.06 0.63
CA ARG A 70 6.08 -12.51 0.53
C ARG A 70 7.16 -13.14 1.41
N THR A 71 8.33 -12.53 1.43
CA THR A 71 9.46 -13.03 2.22
C THR A 71 9.32 -12.73 3.70
N THR A 72 8.86 -11.52 4.04
CA THR A 72 8.86 -11.04 5.43
C THR A 72 7.56 -11.38 6.17
N ILE A 73 6.42 -11.26 5.49
CA ILE A 73 5.12 -11.45 6.14
C ILE A 73 4.54 -12.81 5.81
N GLY A 74 4.68 -13.25 4.56
CA GLY A 74 4.23 -14.57 4.17
C GLY A 74 3.47 -14.58 2.86
N ALA A 75 3.54 -15.71 2.16
CA ALA A 75 2.94 -15.85 0.84
C ALA A 75 1.42 -15.76 0.88
N LYS A 76 0.80 -16.37 1.88
CA LYS A 76 -0.66 -16.38 1.95
C LYS A 76 -1.21 -14.97 2.16
N HIS A 77 -0.61 -14.24 3.08
CA HIS A 77 -1.03 -12.87 3.35
C HIS A 77 -0.86 -12.01 2.10
N THR A 78 0.28 -12.14 1.44
CA THR A 78 0.57 -11.37 0.23
C THR A 78 -0.44 -11.67 -0.86
N TYR A 79 -0.76 -12.95 -1.04
CA TYR A 79 -1.76 -13.34 -2.02
C TYR A 79 -3.12 -12.68 -1.76
N LEU A 80 -3.52 -12.59 -0.50
CA LEU A 80 -4.80 -11.97 -0.15
C LEU A 80 -4.81 -10.48 -0.48
N VAL A 81 -3.67 -9.81 -0.30
CA VAL A 81 -3.56 -8.41 -0.68
C VAL A 81 -3.62 -8.26 -2.21
N GLU A 82 -2.90 -9.11 -2.94
CA GLU A 82 -2.95 -9.10 -4.40
C GLU A 82 -4.38 -9.25 -4.90
N LYS A 83 -5.14 -10.14 -4.27
CA LYS A 83 -6.51 -10.37 -4.68
C LYS A 83 -7.37 -9.13 -4.57
N GLN A 84 -7.07 -8.25 -3.64
CA GLN A 84 -7.85 -7.03 -3.49
C GLN A 84 -7.72 -6.12 -4.71
N PHE A 85 -6.52 -6.02 -5.27
CA PHE A 85 -6.34 -5.26 -6.51
C PHE A 85 -7.18 -5.86 -7.63
N GLY A 86 -7.15 -7.18 -7.76
CA GLY A 86 -7.94 -7.87 -8.78
C GLY A 86 -9.43 -7.67 -8.58
N SER A 87 -9.87 -7.71 -7.32
CA SER A 87 -11.28 -7.48 -6.99
C SER A 87 -11.73 -6.08 -7.37
N MET A 88 -10.85 -5.08 -7.14
CA MET A 88 -11.18 -3.71 -7.50
C MET A 88 -11.33 -3.56 -9.01
N ARG A 89 -10.39 -4.14 -9.77
CA ARG A 89 -10.48 -4.09 -11.23
C ARG A 89 -11.76 -4.74 -11.72
N LYS A 90 -12.09 -5.89 -11.15
CA LYS A 90 -13.29 -6.62 -11.56
C LYS A 90 -14.56 -5.84 -11.24
N ALA A 91 -14.62 -5.23 -10.06
CA ALA A 91 -15.78 -4.45 -9.67
C ALA A 91 -15.98 -3.25 -10.60
N ILE A 92 -14.88 -2.58 -10.97
CA ILE A 92 -14.94 -1.47 -11.90
C ILE A 92 -15.41 -1.93 -13.27
N LYS A 93 -14.85 -3.04 -13.75
CA LYS A 93 -15.19 -3.59 -15.06
C LYS A 93 -16.65 -3.99 -15.11
N SER A 94 -17.16 -4.54 -14.01
CA SER A 94 -18.55 -5.00 -13.93
C SER A 94 -19.53 -3.89 -13.60
N ARG A 95 -19.04 -2.66 -13.47
CA ARG A 95 -19.86 -1.48 -13.18
C ARG A 95 -20.62 -1.63 -11.88
N GLU A 96 -19.93 -2.14 -10.85
CA GLU A 96 -20.52 -2.25 -9.53
C GLU A 96 -20.80 -0.88 -8.94
N ASN A 97 -21.68 -0.85 -7.93
CA ASN A 97 -22.00 0.37 -7.23
C ASN A 97 -20.70 1.04 -6.74
N PRO A 98 -20.57 2.37 -6.87
CA PRO A 98 -19.38 3.07 -6.39
C PRO A 98 -19.03 2.79 -4.94
N ASP A 99 -20.04 2.51 -4.10
CA ASP A 99 -19.77 2.18 -2.69
C ASP A 99 -19.04 0.85 -2.56
N VAL A 100 -19.35 -0.10 -3.44
CA VAL A 100 -18.65 -1.40 -3.44
C VAL A 100 -17.19 -1.19 -3.84
N VAL A 101 -16.97 -0.39 -4.87
CA VAL A 101 -15.61 -0.08 -5.32
C VAL A 101 -14.84 0.65 -4.21
N HIS A 102 -15.51 1.55 -3.52
CA HIS A 102 -14.90 2.30 -2.41
C HIS A 102 -14.45 1.37 -1.28
N GLU A 103 -15.30 0.40 -0.91
CA GLU A 103 -14.95 -0.54 0.16
C GLU A 103 -13.70 -1.34 -0.19
N ILE A 104 -13.61 -1.78 -1.44
CA ILE A 104 -12.44 -2.53 -1.88
C ILE A 104 -11.21 -1.62 -1.86
N ALA A 105 -11.36 -0.40 -2.35
CA ALA A 105 -10.26 0.57 -2.36
C ALA A 105 -9.74 0.84 -0.95
N GLU A 106 -10.66 1.01 0.02
CA GLU A 106 -10.27 1.22 1.41
C GLU A 106 -9.49 0.03 1.95
N GLY A 107 -9.92 -1.17 1.60
CA GLY A 107 -9.19 -2.38 2.01
C GLY A 107 -7.76 -2.36 1.49
N ILE A 108 -7.57 -1.95 0.23
CA ILE A 108 -6.23 -1.87 -0.34
C ILE A 108 -5.40 -0.82 0.39
N ARG A 109 -5.96 0.38 0.62
CA ARG A 109 -5.25 1.45 1.31
C ARG A 109 -4.75 1.00 2.68
N GLN A 110 -5.65 0.38 3.45
CA GLN A 110 -5.30 -0.09 4.78
C GLN A 110 -4.25 -1.18 4.74
N ALA A 111 -4.38 -2.10 3.78
CA ALA A 111 -3.46 -3.21 3.68
C ALA A 111 -2.05 -2.75 3.34
N VAL A 112 -1.89 -1.92 2.30
CA VAL A 112 -0.55 -1.52 1.89
C VAL A 112 0.11 -0.63 2.94
N ARG A 113 -0.67 0.22 3.61
CA ARG A 113 -0.10 1.06 4.67
C ARG A 113 0.35 0.24 5.87
N ARG A 114 -0.47 -0.70 6.30
CA ARG A 114 -0.13 -1.58 7.41
C ARG A 114 1.08 -2.45 7.09
N ASP A 115 1.10 -3.01 5.90
CA ASP A 115 2.18 -3.91 5.52
C ASP A 115 3.48 -3.16 5.29
N ALA A 116 3.41 -1.94 4.77
CA ALA A 116 4.58 -1.10 4.63
C ALA A 116 5.21 -0.81 6.00
N GLU A 117 4.37 -0.56 6.99
CA GLU A 117 4.85 -0.32 8.34
C GLU A 117 5.58 -1.54 8.90
N VAL A 118 5.03 -2.73 8.64
CA VAL A 118 5.68 -3.97 9.08
C VAL A 118 7.05 -4.12 8.42
N LEU A 119 7.12 -3.85 7.11
CA LEU A 119 8.38 -3.96 6.38
C LEU A 119 9.42 -2.97 6.87
N ASP A 120 8.99 -1.74 7.14
CA ASP A 120 9.91 -0.72 7.65
C ASP A 120 10.41 -1.07 9.04
N ARG A 121 9.55 -1.58 9.89
CA ARG A 121 9.96 -2.00 11.23
C ARG A 121 10.92 -3.17 11.19
N ALA A 122 10.79 -4.02 10.18
CA ALA A 122 11.69 -5.16 10.02
C ALA A 122 12.98 -4.75 9.29
N SER A 123 13.11 -3.48 8.95
CA SER A 123 14.28 -2.94 8.26
C SER A 123 14.58 -3.66 6.95
N VAL A 124 13.53 -4.00 6.20
CA VAL A 124 13.71 -4.68 4.91
C VAL A 124 14.16 -3.66 3.88
N PRO A 125 15.35 -3.82 3.28
CA PRO A 125 15.82 -2.88 2.28
C PRO A 125 15.22 -3.19 0.92
N ALA A 126 14.88 -2.13 0.16
CA ALA A 126 14.29 -2.28 -1.15
C ALA A 126 15.26 -2.94 -2.14
N GLU A 127 16.55 -2.63 -2.00
CA GLU A 127 17.57 -3.11 -2.93
C GLU A 127 17.71 -4.62 -2.98
N VAL A 128 17.40 -5.28 -1.88
CA VAL A 128 17.54 -6.73 -1.80
C VAL A 128 16.74 -7.46 -2.89
N PHE A 129 15.63 -6.86 -3.27
CA PHE A 129 14.72 -7.51 -4.22
C PHE A 129 14.92 -7.05 -5.66
N LYS A 130 15.93 -6.20 -5.89
CA LYS A 130 16.22 -5.70 -7.24
C LYS A 130 17.35 -6.44 -7.92
N VAL A 131 18.09 -7.23 -7.17
CA VAL A 131 19.38 -7.75 -7.62
C VAL A 131 19.30 -8.65 -8.83
N ASN A 132 18.30 -9.43 -8.92
CA ASN A 132 18.24 -10.48 -9.94
C ASN A 132 17.33 -10.15 -11.10
N GLN A 133 17.47 -8.97 -11.60
CA GLN A 133 16.69 -8.55 -12.76
C GLN A 133 17.35 -8.95 -14.05
#